data_6484833fc622511355b2cac2cbf773c9
#
_entry.id   6484833fc622511355b2cac2cbf773c9
#
_cell.length_a   1.000
_cell.length_b   1.000
_cell.length_c   1.000
_cell.angle_alpha   90.00
_cell.angle_beta   90.00
_cell.angle_gamma   90.00
#
_symmetry.space_group_name_H-M   'P 1'
#
loop_
_entity.id
_entity.type
_entity.pdbx_description
1 polymer ?
#
loop_
_entity_poly.entity_id
_entity_poly.type
_entity_poly.pdbx_seq_one_letter_code
_entity_poly.pdbx_strand_id
1 'polypeptide(L)'
;MDRLKLMIAVSDVLLDVYGRNKEREERLKKAYGALEAAEIQNEVNICLGRGLQCTYMAVACIAGHYGKDPERRKRLGRFADGVQAKINAIFSMRGKSIEQAARDVINGNYDKGTVRELLLEFCGYTPGEVQDRVNLILNPVVPPSVPETEFCVHAEWFFRENEKEYGDCTAIYQYAPDGTIAKCILIDCAKATAADVVIRDLKSQGVKQIDAIFISHAHGDHYGGLSKIIKAFPVKWLYIPDTGELDKYQKGYGNKLRQQAKKAANVRWVKQGDSFTIGEIKGRCLFICPAKELSEHDPHHFVNNESAQYEFTLGRAVFNSGGDMQNAANRVMVKKGIKFRAHIALLKWHTDANATNDIWVEGVTSGIVLIRSDGKKVTTLFKSNYHHEEGSGRGTTRKRCEARGGVVYRNHEDGHIFYKIKGSTITVTTSKSRRKDVYTICDTAA
;
A
#
# COMPACT_ATOMS: atom_id res chain seq x y z
N MET A 1 33.28 0.73 -27.58
CA MET A 1 34.00 0.77 -26.27
C MET A 1 32.99 0.77 -25.13
N ASP A 2 33.28 0.18 -23.94
CA ASP A 2 32.39 0.36 -22.78
C ASP A 2 32.44 1.81 -22.27
N ARG A 3 31.34 2.25 -21.62
CA ARG A 3 31.13 3.66 -21.24
C ARG A 3 32.20 4.20 -20.27
N LEU A 4 32.60 3.40 -19.30
CA LEU A 4 33.61 3.80 -18.32
C LEU A 4 34.98 3.99 -18.97
N LYS A 5 35.39 3.04 -19.83
CA LYS A 5 36.64 3.14 -20.59
C LYS A 5 36.63 4.35 -21.51
N LEU A 6 35.50 4.66 -22.17
CA LEU A 6 35.34 5.85 -22.99
C LEU A 6 35.58 7.13 -22.17
N MET A 7 34.93 7.24 -20.99
CA MET A 7 35.10 8.44 -20.14
C MET A 7 36.51 8.58 -19.59
N ILE A 8 37.18 7.49 -19.27
CA ILE A 8 38.59 7.48 -18.84
C ILE A 8 39.47 7.98 -20.00
N ALA A 9 39.32 7.41 -21.18
CA ALA A 9 40.09 7.83 -22.38
C ALA A 9 39.88 9.30 -22.72
N VAL A 10 38.63 9.81 -22.65
CA VAL A 10 38.33 11.21 -22.81
C VAL A 10 39.04 12.07 -21.75
N SER A 11 39.02 11.64 -20.48
CA SER A 11 39.71 12.33 -19.39
C SER A 11 41.22 12.42 -19.63
N ASP A 12 41.84 11.36 -20.11
CA ASP A 12 43.27 11.31 -20.45
C ASP A 12 43.61 12.24 -21.62
N VAL A 13 42.70 12.33 -22.63
CA VAL A 13 42.88 13.31 -23.72
C VAL A 13 42.81 14.75 -23.20
N LEU A 14 41.89 15.06 -22.30
CA LEU A 14 41.75 16.41 -21.71
C LEU A 14 42.92 16.78 -20.80
N LEU A 15 43.66 15.80 -20.30
CA LEU A 15 44.88 15.99 -19.52
C LEU A 15 46.16 15.90 -20.39
N ASP A 16 46.04 15.96 -21.72
CA ASP A 16 47.14 15.90 -22.70
C ASP A 16 47.98 14.59 -22.62
N VAL A 17 47.49 13.51 -22.05
CA VAL A 17 48.22 12.23 -21.93
C VAL A 17 48.63 11.69 -23.29
N TYR A 18 47.79 11.89 -24.31
CA TYR A 18 48.05 11.48 -25.70
C TYR A 18 48.72 12.56 -26.54
N GLY A 19 49.15 13.69 -25.96
CA GLY A 19 49.68 14.82 -26.68
C GLY A 19 48.58 15.67 -27.36
N ARG A 20 48.96 16.47 -28.40
CA ARG A 20 48.07 17.43 -29.05
C ARG A 20 48.05 17.24 -30.57
N ASN A 21 46.97 17.68 -31.20
CA ASN A 21 46.82 17.71 -32.66
C ASN A 21 47.04 16.34 -33.32
N LYS A 22 47.91 16.28 -34.37
CA LYS A 22 48.19 15.03 -35.11
C LYS A 22 48.82 13.95 -34.24
N GLU A 23 49.72 14.33 -33.31
CA GLU A 23 50.34 13.38 -32.37
C GLU A 23 49.29 12.66 -31.54
N ARG A 24 48.28 13.38 -31.06
CA ARG A 24 47.14 12.82 -30.32
C ARG A 24 46.38 11.80 -31.15
N GLU A 25 46.05 12.15 -32.40
CA GLU A 25 45.31 11.26 -33.28
C GLU A 25 46.06 9.94 -33.54
N GLU A 26 47.37 10.03 -33.81
CA GLU A 26 48.24 8.84 -34.04
C GLU A 26 48.31 7.96 -32.76
N ARG A 27 48.54 8.57 -31.61
CA ARG A 27 48.61 7.85 -30.32
C ARG A 27 47.32 7.17 -29.92
N LEU A 28 46.16 7.84 -30.14
CA LEU A 28 44.86 7.26 -29.93
C LEU A 28 44.58 6.09 -30.85
N LYS A 29 44.88 6.23 -32.17
CA LYS A 29 44.74 5.13 -33.12
C LYS A 29 45.63 3.93 -32.77
N LYS A 30 46.84 4.18 -32.28
CA LYS A 30 47.75 3.12 -31.82
C LYS A 30 47.25 2.43 -30.55
N ALA A 31 46.62 3.19 -29.63
CA ALA A 31 46.16 2.65 -28.33
C ALA A 31 44.83 1.91 -28.42
N TYR A 32 43.90 2.38 -29.25
CA TYR A 32 42.51 1.93 -29.27
C TYR A 32 42.04 1.43 -30.67
N GLY A 33 42.78 1.65 -31.71
CA GLY A 33 42.32 1.44 -33.09
C GLY A 33 41.57 2.65 -33.70
N ALA A 34 41.34 2.62 -35.00
CA ALA A 34 40.83 3.78 -35.72
C ALA A 34 39.36 4.14 -35.34
N LEU A 35 38.50 3.14 -35.17
CA LEU A 35 37.08 3.33 -34.85
C LEU A 35 36.90 3.88 -33.42
N GLU A 36 37.53 3.27 -32.43
CA GLU A 36 37.45 3.73 -31.04
C GLU A 36 38.13 5.09 -30.84
N ALA A 37 39.23 5.38 -31.57
CA ALA A 37 39.87 6.68 -31.54
C ALA A 37 38.94 7.79 -32.06
N ALA A 38 38.15 7.51 -33.10
CA ALA A 38 37.13 8.45 -33.61
C ALA A 38 35.99 8.65 -32.60
N GLU A 39 35.54 7.58 -31.93
CA GLU A 39 34.54 7.64 -30.87
C GLU A 39 35.03 8.50 -29.69
N ILE A 40 36.26 8.29 -29.23
CA ILE A 40 36.89 9.10 -28.17
C ILE A 40 36.96 10.57 -28.55
N GLN A 41 37.40 10.89 -29.80
CA GLN A 41 37.49 12.27 -30.25
C GLN A 41 36.14 12.95 -30.32
N ASN A 42 35.11 12.23 -30.77
CA ASN A 42 33.74 12.75 -30.79
C ASN A 42 33.26 13.07 -29.37
N GLU A 43 33.49 12.16 -28.42
CA GLU A 43 33.09 12.35 -27.05
C GLU A 43 33.88 13.47 -26.35
N VAL A 44 35.15 13.67 -26.68
CA VAL A 44 35.93 14.87 -26.26
C VAL A 44 35.25 16.16 -26.70
N ASN A 45 34.76 16.23 -27.95
CA ASN A 45 34.07 17.40 -28.44
C ASN A 45 32.75 17.63 -27.70
N ILE A 46 32.00 16.58 -27.43
CA ILE A 46 30.76 16.63 -26.61
C ILE A 46 31.09 17.13 -25.21
N CYS A 47 32.10 16.55 -24.56
CA CYS A 47 32.54 16.93 -23.23
C CYS A 47 32.93 18.40 -23.13
N LEU A 48 33.72 18.89 -24.08
CA LEU A 48 34.13 20.29 -24.13
C LEU A 48 32.94 21.22 -24.41
N GLY A 49 32.09 20.88 -25.37
CA GLY A 49 30.91 21.67 -25.73
C GLY A 49 29.88 21.80 -24.59
N ARG A 50 29.86 20.86 -23.67
CA ARG A 50 28.95 20.85 -22.49
C ARG A 50 29.61 21.31 -21.20
N GLY A 51 30.91 21.58 -21.17
CA GLY A 51 31.60 21.94 -19.94
C GLY A 51 31.75 20.81 -18.91
N LEU A 52 31.83 19.54 -19.36
CA LEU A 52 31.79 18.35 -18.53
C LEU A 52 33.15 17.80 -18.10
N GLN A 53 34.27 18.55 -18.35
CA GLN A 53 35.62 18.08 -18.11
C GLN A 53 35.80 17.52 -16.67
N CYS A 54 35.38 18.29 -15.64
CA CYS A 54 35.46 17.85 -14.26
C CYS A 54 34.58 16.63 -13.96
N THR A 55 33.46 16.46 -14.67
CA THR A 55 32.56 15.29 -14.51
C THR A 55 33.23 14.02 -15.00
N TYR A 56 33.83 14.04 -16.21
CA TYR A 56 34.53 12.89 -16.76
C TYR A 56 35.74 12.51 -15.92
N MET A 57 36.54 13.48 -15.49
CA MET A 57 37.69 13.26 -14.61
C MET A 57 37.25 12.76 -13.23
N ALA A 58 36.13 13.21 -12.69
CA ALA A 58 35.59 12.74 -11.43
C ALA A 58 35.20 11.26 -11.51
N VAL A 59 34.55 10.84 -12.60
CA VAL A 59 34.20 9.44 -12.86
C VAL A 59 35.49 8.59 -12.95
N ALA A 60 36.49 9.03 -13.68
CA ALA A 60 37.76 8.36 -13.78
C ALA A 60 38.47 8.23 -12.40
N CYS A 61 38.40 9.27 -11.58
CA CYS A 61 38.92 9.22 -10.18
C CYS A 61 38.17 8.22 -9.32
N ILE A 62 36.82 8.22 -9.37
CA ILE A 62 35.98 7.28 -8.60
C ILE A 62 36.28 5.84 -9.02
N ALA A 63 36.55 5.61 -10.30
CA ALA A 63 36.99 4.32 -10.83
C ALA A 63 38.45 3.94 -10.46
N GLY A 64 39.18 4.84 -9.77
CA GLY A 64 40.54 4.57 -9.31
C GLY A 64 41.65 4.86 -10.33
N HIS A 65 41.32 5.38 -11.52
CA HIS A 65 42.26 5.55 -12.65
C HIS A 65 43.45 6.46 -12.33
N TYR A 66 43.24 7.53 -11.56
CA TYR A 66 44.30 8.49 -11.23
C TYR A 66 44.95 8.21 -9.86
N GLY A 67 44.59 7.12 -9.16
CA GLY A 67 45.14 6.81 -7.85
C GLY A 67 44.60 7.70 -6.72
N LYS A 68 45.42 7.86 -5.66
CA LYS A 68 45.09 8.64 -4.45
C LYS A 68 45.89 9.93 -4.38
N ASP A 69 45.46 10.85 -3.53
CA ASP A 69 46.26 12.04 -3.21
C ASP A 69 47.59 11.65 -2.50
N PRO A 70 48.68 12.40 -2.74
CA PRO A 70 48.77 13.63 -3.53
C PRO A 70 48.89 13.40 -5.06
N GLU A 71 49.22 12.18 -5.54
CA GLU A 71 49.46 11.92 -6.95
C GLU A 71 48.28 12.24 -7.84
N ARG A 72 47.08 11.96 -7.38
CA ARG A 72 45.84 12.31 -8.08
C ARG A 72 45.76 13.81 -8.37
N ARG A 73 45.96 14.65 -7.37
CA ARG A 73 45.95 16.10 -7.52
C ARG A 73 47.03 16.60 -8.49
N LYS A 74 48.20 15.99 -8.45
CA LYS A 74 49.30 16.33 -9.39
C LYS A 74 48.91 16.01 -10.83
N ARG A 75 48.31 14.84 -11.08
CA ARG A 75 47.86 14.44 -12.44
C ARG A 75 46.73 15.33 -12.94
N LEU A 76 45.77 15.71 -12.10
CA LEU A 76 44.63 16.56 -12.48
C LEU A 76 45.02 18.02 -12.67
N GLY A 77 46.12 18.50 -12.10
CA GLY A 77 46.61 19.85 -12.22
C GLY A 77 45.53 20.89 -11.91
N ARG A 78 45.29 21.81 -12.84
CA ARG A 78 44.27 22.89 -12.71
C ARG A 78 42.85 22.42 -12.49
N PHE A 79 42.54 21.20 -12.78
CA PHE A 79 41.20 20.62 -12.62
C PHE A 79 40.97 20.01 -11.21
N ALA A 80 42.01 19.86 -10.38
CA ALA A 80 41.95 19.09 -9.13
C ALA A 80 40.79 19.51 -8.20
N ASP A 81 40.63 20.80 -7.97
CA ASP A 81 39.57 21.30 -7.05
C ASP A 81 38.18 21.13 -7.64
N GLY A 82 38.00 21.43 -8.91
CA GLY A 82 36.73 21.21 -9.61
C GLY A 82 36.32 19.74 -9.69
N VAL A 83 37.31 18.86 -9.89
CA VAL A 83 37.08 17.40 -9.88
C VAL A 83 36.71 16.93 -8.50
N GLN A 84 37.40 17.40 -7.44
CA GLN A 84 37.04 17.02 -6.07
C GLN A 84 35.65 17.51 -5.68
N ALA A 85 35.25 18.73 -6.06
CA ALA A 85 33.90 19.23 -5.84
C ALA A 85 32.86 18.35 -6.55
N LYS A 86 33.15 17.91 -7.78
CA LYS A 86 32.26 17.02 -8.53
C LYS A 86 32.17 15.61 -7.91
N ILE A 87 33.28 15.05 -7.42
CA ILE A 87 33.29 13.78 -6.67
C ILE A 87 32.37 13.89 -5.45
N ASN A 88 32.49 14.96 -4.65
CA ASN A 88 31.67 15.17 -3.48
C ASN A 88 30.17 15.28 -3.84
N ALA A 89 29.85 16.00 -4.92
CA ALA A 89 28.49 16.10 -5.43
C ALA A 89 27.92 14.72 -5.84
N ILE A 90 28.70 13.91 -6.56
CA ILE A 90 28.29 12.55 -6.94
C ILE A 90 28.02 11.69 -5.69
N PHE A 91 28.89 11.73 -4.67
CA PHE A 91 28.68 10.98 -3.46
C PHE A 91 27.48 11.45 -2.64
N SER A 92 27.15 12.75 -2.67
CA SER A 92 25.96 13.29 -1.98
C SER A 92 24.63 12.84 -2.61
N MET A 93 24.67 12.30 -3.82
CA MET A 93 23.49 11.77 -4.50
C MET A 93 23.21 10.30 -4.15
N ARG A 94 24.15 9.60 -3.51
CA ARG A 94 23.98 8.20 -3.10
C ARG A 94 22.96 8.03 -1.96
N GLY A 95 22.29 6.87 -1.92
CA GLY A 95 21.41 6.47 -0.82
C GLY A 95 20.08 7.21 -0.76
N LYS A 96 19.73 8.01 -1.75
CA LYS A 96 18.41 8.63 -1.88
C LYS A 96 17.41 7.63 -2.45
N SER A 97 16.09 7.89 -2.29
CA SER A 97 15.05 7.10 -2.95
C SER A 97 15.08 7.29 -4.48
N ILE A 98 14.54 6.31 -5.24
CA ILE A 98 14.37 6.42 -6.69
C ILE A 98 13.55 7.67 -7.07
N GLU A 99 12.54 8.01 -6.26
CA GLU A 99 11.75 9.26 -6.42
C GLU A 99 12.63 10.50 -6.36
N GLN A 100 13.51 10.57 -5.37
CA GLN A 100 14.42 11.70 -5.23
C GLN A 100 15.47 11.73 -6.33
N ALA A 101 16.02 10.57 -6.72
CA ALA A 101 16.94 10.46 -7.84
C ALA A 101 16.30 10.90 -9.16
N ALA A 102 15.03 10.54 -9.40
CA ALA A 102 14.28 10.99 -10.59
C ALA A 102 14.06 12.51 -10.59
N ARG A 103 13.74 13.11 -9.45
CA ARG A 103 13.63 14.57 -9.32
C ARG A 103 14.97 15.27 -9.52
N ASP A 104 16.06 14.71 -9.02
CA ASP A 104 17.42 15.21 -9.23
C ASP A 104 17.82 15.11 -10.72
N VAL A 105 17.38 14.07 -11.44
CA VAL A 105 17.54 13.97 -12.91
C VAL A 105 16.77 15.08 -13.62
N ILE A 106 15.53 15.34 -13.25
CA ILE A 106 14.69 16.41 -13.81
C ILE A 106 15.34 17.77 -13.58
N ASN A 107 15.94 17.97 -12.41
CA ASN A 107 16.65 19.21 -12.04
C ASN A 107 18.05 19.32 -12.69
N GLY A 108 18.47 18.32 -13.49
CA GLY A 108 19.75 18.34 -14.20
C GLY A 108 20.98 17.94 -13.40
N ASN A 109 20.82 17.42 -12.18
CA ASN A 109 21.95 17.08 -11.29
C ASN A 109 22.80 15.92 -11.81
N TYR A 110 22.23 15.05 -12.65
CA TYR A 110 22.90 13.88 -13.27
C TYR A 110 23.34 14.10 -14.72
N ASP A 111 23.18 15.32 -15.26
CA ASP A 111 23.46 15.61 -16.66
C ASP A 111 22.53 14.85 -17.64
N LYS A 112 22.98 14.51 -18.88
CA LYS A 112 22.18 13.92 -19.97
C LYS A 112 22.92 12.78 -20.67
N GLY A 113 22.13 11.87 -21.28
CA GLY A 113 22.66 10.79 -22.11
C GLY A 113 23.51 9.79 -21.32
N THR A 114 24.56 9.28 -21.94
CA THR A 114 25.48 8.28 -21.36
C THR A 114 26.11 8.71 -20.03
N VAL A 115 26.37 10.02 -19.88
CA VAL A 115 26.91 10.58 -18.62
C VAL A 115 25.91 10.40 -17.48
N ARG A 116 24.64 10.67 -17.73
CA ARG A 116 23.56 10.44 -16.73
C ARG A 116 23.50 9.00 -16.30
N GLU A 117 23.45 8.08 -17.25
CA GLU A 117 23.35 6.65 -16.97
C GLU A 117 24.51 6.20 -16.09
N LEU A 118 25.72 6.57 -16.42
CA LEU A 118 26.90 6.21 -15.65
C LEU A 118 26.92 6.83 -14.26
N LEU A 119 26.51 8.11 -14.12
CA LEU A 119 26.42 8.74 -12.80
C LEU A 119 25.37 8.09 -11.90
N LEU A 120 24.22 7.67 -12.47
CA LEU A 120 23.21 6.91 -11.75
C LEU A 120 23.75 5.56 -11.27
N GLU A 121 24.45 4.81 -12.14
CA GLU A 121 25.09 3.55 -11.78
C GLU A 121 26.13 3.75 -10.65
N PHE A 122 26.98 4.78 -10.73
CA PHE A 122 27.91 5.11 -9.65
C PHE A 122 27.23 5.48 -8.33
N CYS A 123 26.03 6.03 -8.39
CA CYS A 123 25.23 6.32 -7.21
C CYS A 123 24.46 5.10 -6.68
N GLY A 124 24.50 3.95 -7.37
CA GLY A 124 23.85 2.71 -6.99
C GLY A 124 22.40 2.58 -7.49
N TYR A 125 22.02 3.30 -8.52
CA TYR A 125 20.70 3.23 -9.14
C TYR A 125 20.75 2.46 -10.47
N THR A 126 19.64 1.81 -10.80
CA THR A 126 19.38 1.27 -12.13
C THR A 126 18.88 2.42 -13.03
N PRO A 127 19.62 2.84 -14.09
CA PRO A 127 19.22 4.00 -14.91
C PRO A 127 17.82 3.89 -15.50
N GLY A 128 17.40 2.67 -15.91
CA GLY A 128 16.05 2.40 -16.44
C GLY A 128 14.97 2.71 -15.43
N GLU A 129 15.09 2.20 -14.19
CA GLU A 129 14.10 2.44 -13.11
C GLU A 129 13.96 3.93 -12.79
N VAL A 130 15.09 4.66 -12.76
CA VAL A 130 15.05 6.10 -12.53
C VAL A 130 14.41 6.81 -13.73
N GLN A 131 14.71 6.39 -14.97
CA GLN A 131 14.10 6.98 -16.17
C GLN A 131 12.59 6.72 -16.23
N ASP A 132 12.14 5.52 -15.88
CA ASP A 132 10.72 5.20 -15.78
C ASP A 132 10.02 6.10 -14.76
N ARG A 133 10.67 6.36 -13.64
CA ARG A 133 10.14 7.28 -12.64
C ARG A 133 10.15 8.74 -13.11
N VAL A 134 11.18 9.17 -13.83
CA VAL A 134 11.21 10.48 -14.52
C VAL A 134 10.04 10.62 -15.47
N ASN A 135 9.80 9.59 -16.29
CA ASN A 135 8.70 9.59 -17.24
C ASN A 135 7.34 9.69 -16.56
N LEU A 136 7.14 8.99 -15.45
CA LEU A 136 5.92 9.07 -14.63
C LEU A 136 5.72 10.44 -13.98
N ILE A 137 6.81 11.10 -13.57
CA ILE A 137 6.74 12.45 -12.99
C ILE A 137 6.41 13.50 -14.06
N LEU A 138 7.04 13.41 -15.22
CA LEU A 138 6.88 14.39 -16.31
C LEU A 138 5.57 14.19 -17.09
N ASN A 139 5.16 12.93 -17.24
CA ASN A 139 3.94 12.54 -17.92
C ASN A 139 3.11 11.69 -16.96
N PRO A 140 2.48 12.30 -15.95
CA PRO A 140 1.57 11.55 -15.10
C PRO A 140 0.54 10.91 -16.02
N VAL A 141 0.43 9.59 -15.99
CA VAL A 141 -0.62 8.87 -16.71
C VAL A 141 -1.93 9.38 -16.12
N VAL A 142 -2.51 10.39 -16.76
CA VAL A 142 -3.91 10.73 -16.54
C VAL A 142 -4.66 9.58 -17.20
N PRO A 143 -5.30 8.69 -16.42
CA PRO A 143 -6.13 7.67 -17.03
C PRO A 143 -7.13 8.38 -17.93
N PRO A 144 -7.48 7.83 -19.10
CA PRO A 144 -8.58 8.38 -19.88
C PRO A 144 -9.75 8.61 -18.93
N SER A 145 -10.47 9.70 -19.11
CA SER A 145 -11.62 10.11 -18.28
C SER A 145 -12.79 9.12 -18.44
N VAL A 146 -12.57 7.88 -18.03
CA VAL A 146 -13.65 6.98 -17.68
C VAL A 146 -14.29 7.62 -16.45
N PRO A 147 -15.62 7.82 -16.41
CA PRO A 147 -16.27 8.34 -15.23
C PRO A 147 -15.80 7.52 -14.03
N GLU A 148 -15.11 8.18 -13.08
CA GLU A 148 -14.53 7.49 -11.93
C GLU A 148 -15.66 6.80 -11.17
N THR A 149 -15.58 5.47 -11.09
CA THR A 149 -16.57 4.68 -10.36
C THR A 149 -16.58 5.12 -8.90
N GLU A 150 -17.77 5.42 -8.39
CA GLU A 150 -17.95 5.78 -7.00
C GLU A 150 -18.21 4.52 -6.17
N PHE A 151 -17.53 4.42 -5.04
CA PHE A 151 -17.74 3.35 -4.06
C PHE A 151 -18.15 3.95 -2.71
N CYS A 152 -18.81 3.15 -1.89
CA CYS A 152 -19.08 3.52 -0.51
C CYS A 152 -18.89 2.32 0.40
N VAL A 153 -18.07 2.46 1.43
CA VAL A 153 -18.07 1.56 2.58
C VAL A 153 -19.06 2.16 3.58
N HIS A 154 -20.18 1.50 3.73
CA HIS A 154 -21.19 1.82 4.70
C HIS A 154 -20.97 0.96 5.93
N ALA A 155 -20.22 1.49 6.86
CA ALA A 155 -19.99 0.87 8.12
C ALA A 155 -21.16 1.16 9.03
N GLU A 156 -22.12 0.29 8.96
CA GLU A 156 -23.17 0.18 9.94
C GLU A 156 -22.66 -0.70 11.03
N TRP A 157 -23.03 -0.47 12.04
CA TRP A 157 -23.81 -0.52 13.23
C TRP A 157 -23.20 -1.39 14.25
N PHE A 158 -23.74 -1.79 15.19
CA PHE A 158 -25.01 -1.79 15.89
C PHE A 158 -24.76 -1.57 17.36
N PHE A 159 -25.02 -0.47 17.81
CA PHE A 159 -25.32 -0.30 19.22
C PHE A 159 -26.65 0.45 19.31
N ARG A 160 -27.71 -0.27 19.59
CA ARG A 160 -28.81 0.32 20.33
C ARG A 160 -28.54 0.09 21.81
N GLU A 161 -28.96 1.01 22.66
CA GLU A 161 -28.93 0.95 24.11
C GLU A 161 -29.53 -0.35 24.69
N ASN A 162 -29.99 -1.24 23.82
CA ASN A 162 -30.60 -2.53 24.09
C ASN A 162 -29.63 -3.62 23.63
N GLU A 163 -28.91 -4.23 24.56
CA GLU A 163 -27.90 -5.29 24.35
C GLU A 163 -28.34 -6.49 23.48
N LYS A 164 -29.60 -6.51 23.02
CA LYS A 164 -30.16 -7.61 22.22
C LYS A 164 -29.92 -7.45 20.72
N GLU A 165 -29.67 -6.24 20.24
CA GLU A 165 -29.52 -5.92 18.81
C GLU A 165 -28.11 -5.43 18.51
N TYR A 166 -27.15 -6.33 18.40
CA TYR A 166 -25.75 -6.00 18.07
C TYR A 166 -25.16 -6.98 17.04
N GLY A 167 -23.98 -6.72 16.61
CA GLY A 167 -23.18 -7.56 15.70
C GLY A 167 -22.57 -6.77 14.55
N ASP A 168 -21.63 -7.38 13.89
CA ASP A 168 -20.93 -6.76 12.77
C ASP A 168 -21.63 -7.00 11.44
N CYS A 169 -21.84 -5.92 10.71
CA CYS A 169 -22.25 -5.93 9.32
C CYS A 169 -21.73 -4.67 8.62
N THR A 170 -20.96 -4.82 7.58
CA THR A 170 -20.47 -3.70 6.77
C THR A 170 -20.87 -3.92 5.33
N ALA A 171 -21.53 -2.95 4.72
CA ALA A 171 -21.86 -2.99 3.30
C ALA A 171 -20.82 -2.23 2.48
N ILE A 172 -20.49 -2.75 1.31
CA ILE A 172 -19.69 -2.04 0.30
C ILE A 172 -20.55 -1.93 -0.96
N TYR A 173 -20.73 -0.69 -1.43
CA TYR A 173 -21.47 -0.38 -2.63
C TYR A 173 -20.52 0.08 -3.73
N GLN A 174 -20.77 -0.37 -4.95
CA GLN A 174 -20.29 0.26 -6.17
C GLN A 174 -21.49 0.91 -6.84
N TYR A 175 -21.36 2.19 -7.17
CA TYR A 175 -22.44 2.95 -7.83
C TYR A 175 -22.29 2.91 -9.34
N ALA A 176 -23.42 2.87 -10.02
CA ALA A 176 -23.51 3.16 -11.46
C ALA A 176 -23.40 4.69 -11.70
N PRO A 177 -23.14 5.14 -12.95
CA PRO A 177 -23.06 6.56 -13.27
C PRO A 177 -24.34 7.37 -12.96
N ASP A 178 -25.50 6.72 -12.90
CA ASP A 178 -26.77 7.32 -12.52
C ASP A 178 -26.98 7.44 -10.99
N GLY A 179 -25.99 7.02 -10.21
CA GLY A 179 -26.02 7.04 -8.75
C GLY A 179 -26.76 5.87 -8.10
N THR A 180 -27.26 4.91 -8.86
CA THR A 180 -27.87 3.68 -8.32
C THR A 180 -26.79 2.68 -7.88
N ILE A 181 -27.14 1.76 -6.98
CA ILE A 181 -26.22 0.70 -6.55
C ILE A 181 -26.13 -0.37 -7.62
N ALA A 182 -24.96 -0.44 -8.30
CA ALA A 182 -24.65 -1.45 -9.31
C ALA A 182 -24.20 -2.78 -8.69
N LYS A 183 -23.45 -2.72 -7.58
CA LYS A 183 -22.99 -3.88 -6.81
C LYS A 183 -23.12 -3.61 -5.32
N CYS A 184 -23.50 -4.65 -4.59
CA CYS A 184 -23.56 -4.65 -3.14
C CYS A 184 -22.86 -5.91 -2.60
N ILE A 185 -21.91 -5.73 -1.71
CA ILE A 185 -21.34 -6.81 -0.92
C ILE A 185 -21.53 -6.54 0.56
N LEU A 186 -21.69 -7.60 1.36
CA LEU A 186 -21.72 -7.51 2.81
C LEU A 186 -20.50 -8.22 3.40
N ILE A 187 -19.97 -7.67 4.46
CA ILE A 187 -19.02 -8.32 5.34
C ILE A 187 -19.73 -8.50 6.66
N ASP A 188 -19.95 -9.76 7.00
CA ASP A 188 -20.81 -10.21 8.12
C ASP A 188 -22.29 -9.82 7.97
N CYS A 189 -23.13 -10.33 8.85
CA CYS A 189 -24.58 -10.28 8.77
C CYS A 189 -25.25 -9.88 10.08
N ALA A 190 -24.49 -9.41 11.06
CA ALA A 190 -24.93 -9.10 12.40
C ALA A 190 -25.59 -10.30 13.14
N LYS A 191 -26.12 -10.04 14.31
CA LYS A 191 -26.89 -11.00 15.12
C LYS A 191 -28.28 -11.24 14.49
N ALA A 192 -28.84 -12.41 14.70
CA ALA A 192 -30.17 -12.77 14.18
C ALA A 192 -31.27 -11.78 14.60
N THR A 193 -31.17 -11.19 15.79
CA THR A 193 -32.11 -10.18 16.32
C THR A 193 -31.96 -8.83 15.63
N ALA A 194 -30.76 -8.49 15.12
CA ALA A 194 -30.48 -7.24 14.42
C ALA A 194 -30.76 -7.30 12.91
N ALA A 195 -30.94 -8.51 12.37
CA ALA A 195 -31.08 -8.71 10.92
C ALA A 195 -32.20 -7.90 10.25
N ASP A 196 -33.32 -7.69 10.94
CA ASP A 196 -34.45 -6.93 10.38
C ASP A 196 -34.12 -5.44 10.23
N VAL A 197 -33.25 -4.92 11.11
CA VAL A 197 -32.71 -3.56 11.01
C VAL A 197 -31.78 -3.46 9.78
N VAL A 198 -30.83 -4.42 9.64
CA VAL A 198 -29.93 -4.51 8.47
C VAL A 198 -30.73 -4.52 7.18
N ILE A 199 -31.75 -5.38 7.09
CA ILE A 199 -32.59 -5.53 5.90
C ILE A 199 -33.33 -4.23 5.57
N ARG A 200 -33.91 -3.56 6.58
CA ARG A 200 -34.59 -2.28 6.40
C ARG A 200 -33.63 -1.22 5.84
N ASP A 201 -32.44 -1.16 6.41
CA ASP A 201 -31.51 -0.09 6.03
C ASP A 201 -30.86 -0.36 4.67
N LEU A 202 -30.54 -1.60 4.32
CA LEU A 202 -30.13 -1.96 2.96
C LEU A 202 -31.23 -1.58 1.93
N LYS A 203 -32.48 -1.84 2.24
CA LYS A 203 -33.61 -1.42 1.40
C LYS A 203 -33.71 0.10 1.28
N SER A 204 -33.51 0.84 2.37
CA SER A 204 -33.50 2.30 2.37
C SER A 204 -32.39 2.92 1.53
N GLN A 205 -31.25 2.22 1.41
CA GLN A 205 -30.15 2.58 0.51
C GLN A 205 -30.44 2.22 -0.96
N GLY A 206 -31.52 1.52 -1.26
CA GLY A 206 -31.87 1.10 -2.60
C GLY A 206 -31.26 -0.23 -3.05
N VAL A 207 -30.74 -1.02 -2.12
CA VAL A 207 -30.23 -2.37 -2.42
C VAL A 207 -31.35 -3.29 -2.89
N LYS A 208 -31.23 -3.85 -4.10
CA LYS A 208 -32.20 -4.81 -4.67
C LYS A 208 -31.66 -6.24 -4.63
N GLN A 209 -30.34 -6.40 -4.63
CA GLN A 209 -29.63 -7.67 -4.66
C GLN A 209 -28.31 -7.52 -3.92
N ILE A 210 -27.83 -8.61 -3.32
CA ILE A 210 -26.51 -8.73 -2.72
C ILE A 210 -25.65 -9.62 -3.61
N ASP A 211 -24.60 -9.06 -4.20
CA ASP A 211 -23.71 -9.79 -5.10
C ASP A 211 -22.83 -10.79 -4.36
N ALA A 212 -22.42 -10.46 -3.12
CA ALA A 212 -21.69 -11.37 -2.24
C ALA A 212 -21.86 -11.05 -0.77
N ILE A 213 -21.83 -12.09 0.05
CA ILE A 213 -21.67 -11.98 1.51
C ILE A 213 -20.35 -12.67 1.88
N PHE A 214 -19.51 -11.98 2.63
CA PHE A 214 -18.27 -12.48 3.21
C PHE A 214 -18.46 -12.64 4.71
N ILE A 215 -18.35 -13.84 5.23
CA ILE A 215 -18.38 -14.08 6.68
C ILE A 215 -16.95 -14.09 7.19
N SER A 216 -16.70 -13.36 8.27
CA SER A 216 -15.38 -13.32 8.89
C SER A 216 -15.09 -14.59 9.70
N HIS A 217 -16.03 -15.01 10.56
CA HIS A 217 -15.90 -16.20 11.42
C HIS A 217 -17.24 -16.71 11.91
N ALA A 218 -17.23 -17.77 12.74
CA ALA A 218 -18.40 -18.56 13.08
C ALA A 218 -19.11 -18.11 14.38
N HIS A 219 -19.09 -16.83 14.75
CA HIS A 219 -19.89 -16.31 15.85
C HIS A 219 -21.26 -15.78 15.40
N GLY A 220 -22.26 -15.92 16.28
CA GLY A 220 -23.65 -15.58 15.98
C GLY A 220 -23.92 -14.10 15.74
N ASP A 221 -23.08 -13.20 16.22
CA ASP A 221 -23.15 -11.76 16.00
C ASP A 221 -22.47 -11.33 14.68
N HIS A 222 -21.87 -12.26 13.95
CA HIS A 222 -21.33 -12.07 12.60
C HIS A 222 -22.16 -12.76 11.52
N TYR A 223 -22.59 -14.00 11.72
CA TYR A 223 -23.39 -14.71 10.71
C TYR A 223 -24.87 -14.90 11.08
N GLY A 224 -25.30 -14.53 12.29
CA GLY A 224 -26.64 -14.85 12.80
C GLY A 224 -27.79 -14.36 11.95
N GLY A 225 -27.63 -13.19 11.33
CA GLY A 225 -28.61 -12.59 10.42
C GLY A 225 -28.69 -13.24 9.02
N LEU A 226 -27.73 -14.08 8.64
CA LEU A 226 -27.55 -14.63 7.30
C LEU A 226 -28.86 -15.21 6.72
N SER A 227 -29.56 -16.06 7.47
CA SER A 227 -30.80 -16.69 6.99
C SER A 227 -31.93 -15.70 6.69
N LYS A 228 -32.06 -14.63 7.45
CA LYS A 228 -33.05 -13.58 7.21
C LYS A 228 -32.66 -12.73 5.99
N ILE A 229 -31.39 -12.40 5.87
CA ILE A 229 -30.86 -11.62 4.73
C ILE A 229 -31.05 -12.38 3.41
N ILE A 230 -30.72 -13.68 3.37
CA ILE A 230 -30.92 -14.53 2.17
C ILE A 230 -32.40 -14.62 1.79
N LYS A 231 -33.30 -14.60 2.76
CA LYS A 231 -34.77 -14.58 2.48
C LYS A 231 -35.24 -13.21 1.95
N ALA A 232 -34.61 -12.12 2.37
CA ALA A 232 -35.02 -10.76 2.05
C ALA A 232 -34.45 -10.24 0.74
N PHE A 233 -33.33 -10.78 0.28
CA PHE A 233 -32.62 -10.36 -0.93
C PHE A 233 -32.15 -11.59 -1.76
N PRO A 234 -32.15 -11.51 -3.10
CA PRO A 234 -31.33 -12.38 -3.92
C PRO A 234 -29.86 -12.23 -3.56
N VAL A 235 -29.21 -13.33 -3.15
CA VAL A 235 -27.77 -13.38 -2.83
C VAL A 235 -27.08 -14.26 -3.85
N LYS A 236 -26.09 -13.71 -4.59
CA LYS A 236 -25.39 -14.46 -5.64
C LYS A 236 -24.36 -15.41 -5.05
N TRP A 237 -23.52 -14.93 -4.14
CA TRP A 237 -22.43 -15.70 -3.57
C TRP A 237 -22.35 -15.54 -2.06
N LEU A 238 -22.03 -16.63 -1.39
CA LEU A 238 -21.67 -16.64 0.03
C LEU A 238 -20.22 -17.15 0.16
N TYR A 239 -19.34 -16.32 0.70
CA TYR A 239 -17.95 -16.62 0.99
C TYR A 239 -17.78 -16.83 2.48
N ILE A 240 -17.32 -18.00 2.91
CA ILE A 240 -17.11 -18.34 4.32
C ILE A 240 -15.75 -18.99 4.51
N PRO A 241 -15.04 -18.71 5.63
CA PRO A 241 -13.79 -19.39 5.94
C PRO A 241 -14.00 -20.91 6.01
N ASP A 242 -13.00 -21.66 5.58
CA ASP A 242 -13.02 -23.11 5.78
C ASP A 242 -12.86 -23.41 7.29
N THR A 243 -13.98 -23.72 7.93
CA THR A 243 -14.05 -24.01 9.36
C THR A 243 -13.89 -25.50 9.68
N GLY A 244 -13.31 -26.29 8.76
CA GLY A 244 -13.21 -27.74 8.91
C GLY A 244 -12.45 -28.19 10.15
N GLU A 245 -11.47 -27.42 10.58
CA GLU A 245 -10.67 -27.69 11.77
C GLU A 245 -11.26 -27.12 13.05
N LEU A 246 -12.08 -26.06 12.98
CA LEU A 246 -12.61 -25.35 14.14
C LEU A 246 -13.37 -26.27 15.11
N ASP A 247 -14.22 -27.17 14.59
CA ASP A 247 -15.03 -28.06 15.42
C ASP A 247 -14.21 -29.10 16.18
N LYS A 248 -12.92 -29.28 15.85
CA LYS A 248 -11.99 -30.11 16.63
C LYS A 248 -11.63 -29.45 17.97
N TYR A 249 -11.55 -28.11 17.97
CA TYR A 249 -11.13 -27.31 19.13
C TYR A 249 -12.32 -26.71 19.87
N GLN A 250 -13.33 -26.22 19.12
CA GLN A 250 -14.57 -25.67 19.68
C GLN A 250 -15.81 -26.28 19.01
N LYS A 251 -16.41 -27.28 19.62
CA LYS A 251 -17.54 -28.04 19.05
C LYS A 251 -18.74 -27.16 18.69
N GLY A 252 -19.26 -27.37 17.50
CA GLY A 252 -20.55 -26.90 17.05
C GLY A 252 -20.58 -25.52 16.40
N TYR A 253 -19.55 -24.69 16.51
CA TYR A 253 -19.53 -23.37 15.89
C TYR A 253 -19.44 -23.46 14.35
N GLY A 254 -18.46 -24.17 13.83
CA GLY A 254 -18.30 -24.38 12.39
C GLY A 254 -19.50 -25.11 11.80
N ASN A 255 -20.04 -26.12 12.47
CA ASN A 255 -21.24 -26.83 12.04
C ASN A 255 -22.47 -25.92 11.91
N LYS A 256 -22.73 -25.07 12.89
CA LYS A 256 -23.86 -24.11 12.83
C LYS A 256 -23.73 -23.16 11.63
N LEU A 257 -22.55 -22.62 11.38
CA LEU A 257 -22.30 -21.77 10.23
C LEU A 257 -22.51 -22.56 8.91
N ARG A 258 -21.97 -23.77 8.78
CA ARG A 258 -22.17 -24.62 7.61
C ARG A 258 -23.65 -24.96 7.37
N GLN A 259 -24.44 -25.20 8.40
CA GLN A 259 -25.88 -25.41 8.28
C GLN A 259 -26.61 -24.16 7.76
N GLN A 260 -26.25 -22.98 8.25
CA GLN A 260 -26.79 -21.73 7.71
C GLN A 260 -26.40 -21.52 6.24
N ALA A 261 -25.15 -21.82 5.90
CA ALA A 261 -24.63 -21.66 4.54
C ALA A 261 -25.38 -22.53 3.50
N LYS A 262 -25.89 -23.71 3.89
CA LYS A 262 -26.70 -24.58 3.00
C LYS A 262 -27.96 -23.90 2.44
N LYS A 263 -28.39 -22.78 3.02
CA LYS A 263 -29.55 -21.99 2.55
C LYS A 263 -29.20 -21.05 1.41
N ALA A 264 -27.90 -20.80 1.18
CA ALA A 264 -27.45 -19.98 0.05
C ALA A 264 -27.36 -20.81 -1.23
N ALA A 265 -27.64 -20.18 -2.38
CA ALA A 265 -27.59 -20.84 -3.67
C ALA A 265 -26.15 -21.24 -4.05
N ASN A 266 -25.18 -20.37 -3.80
CA ASN A 266 -23.77 -20.59 -4.14
C ASN A 266 -22.90 -20.29 -2.92
N VAL A 267 -22.10 -21.27 -2.49
CA VAL A 267 -21.17 -21.14 -1.36
C VAL A 267 -19.75 -21.40 -1.84
N ARG A 268 -18.83 -20.54 -1.45
CA ARG A 268 -17.40 -20.73 -1.66
C ARG A 268 -16.67 -20.73 -0.30
N TRP A 269 -15.94 -21.80 -0.08
CA TRP A 269 -15.05 -21.92 1.08
C TRP A 269 -13.78 -21.13 0.82
N VAL A 270 -13.52 -20.16 1.68
CA VAL A 270 -12.40 -19.23 1.53
C VAL A 270 -11.16 -19.77 2.22
N LYS A 271 -10.04 -19.66 1.52
CA LYS A 271 -8.71 -19.96 2.03
C LYS A 271 -7.82 -18.73 1.97
N GLN A 272 -6.76 -18.73 2.75
CA GLN A 272 -5.72 -17.71 2.63
C GLN A 272 -5.16 -17.66 1.20
N GLY A 273 -5.05 -16.46 0.64
CA GLY A 273 -4.59 -16.22 -0.73
C GLY A 273 -5.69 -16.16 -1.79
N ASP A 274 -6.92 -16.57 -1.47
CA ASP A 274 -8.04 -16.46 -2.41
C ASP A 274 -8.32 -15.02 -2.78
N SER A 275 -8.62 -14.80 -4.07
CA SER A 275 -8.98 -13.50 -4.63
C SER A 275 -10.38 -13.51 -5.22
N PHE A 276 -11.03 -12.35 -5.21
CA PHE A 276 -12.41 -12.16 -5.63
C PHE A 276 -12.53 -10.91 -6.51
N THR A 277 -13.45 -10.95 -7.47
CA THR A 277 -13.79 -9.76 -8.27
C THR A 277 -15.30 -9.66 -8.42
N ILE A 278 -15.88 -8.56 -8.00
CA ILE A 278 -17.33 -8.30 -8.05
C ILE A 278 -17.53 -6.89 -8.62
N GLY A 279 -17.84 -6.83 -9.91
CA GLY A 279 -17.76 -5.56 -10.64
C GLY A 279 -16.32 -5.05 -10.66
N GLU A 280 -16.11 -3.84 -10.19
CA GLU A 280 -14.78 -3.24 -10.04
C GLU A 280 -14.20 -3.41 -8.62
N ILE A 281 -14.97 -3.98 -7.69
CA ILE A 281 -14.49 -4.31 -6.34
C ILE A 281 -13.60 -5.53 -6.44
N LYS A 282 -12.30 -5.36 -6.12
CA LYS A 282 -11.33 -6.46 -6.02
C LYS A 282 -11.09 -6.78 -4.55
N GLY A 283 -11.15 -8.05 -4.20
CA GLY A 283 -10.93 -8.51 -2.83
C GLY A 283 -9.96 -9.68 -2.76
N ARG A 284 -9.36 -9.86 -1.60
CA ARG A 284 -8.53 -11.03 -1.29
C ARG A 284 -8.62 -11.41 0.18
N CYS A 285 -8.46 -12.69 0.47
CA CYS A 285 -8.27 -13.18 1.83
C CYS A 285 -6.77 -13.19 2.14
N LEU A 286 -6.33 -12.23 2.96
CA LEU A 286 -4.92 -12.10 3.32
C LEU A 286 -4.44 -13.20 4.24
N PHE A 287 -5.29 -13.56 5.21
CA PHE A 287 -4.90 -14.47 6.28
C PHE A 287 -6.12 -15.12 6.93
N ILE A 288 -5.97 -16.39 7.24
CA ILE A 288 -6.79 -17.15 8.19
C ILE A 288 -5.80 -17.89 9.07
N CYS A 289 -5.86 -17.70 10.38
CA CYS A 289 -4.93 -18.37 11.29
C CYS A 289 -5.23 -19.86 11.35
N PRO A 290 -4.28 -20.75 11.02
CA PRO A 290 -4.46 -22.16 11.21
C PRO A 290 -4.63 -22.48 12.72
N ALA A 291 -5.67 -23.22 13.08
CA ALA A 291 -5.95 -23.56 14.48
C ALA A 291 -4.75 -24.20 15.20
N LYS A 292 -3.96 -25.01 14.50
CA LYS A 292 -2.73 -25.64 15.03
C LYS A 292 -1.61 -24.64 15.40
N GLU A 293 -1.65 -23.41 14.90
CA GLU A 293 -0.68 -22.36 15.18
C GLU A 293 -1.13 -21.42 16.30
N LEU A 294 -2.37 -21.54 16.73
CA LEU A 294 -2.86 -20.88 17.92
C LEU A 294 -2.25 -21.60 19.14
N SER A 295 -1.60 -20.85 20.01
CA SER A 295 -0.99 -21.44 21.21
C SER A 295 -2.04 -22.10 22.09
N GLU A 296 -1.67 -23.19 22.76
CA GLU A 296 -2.50 -23.90 23.74
C GLU A 296 -2.96 -22.99 24.91
N HIS A 297 -2.42 -21.78 24.99
CA HIS A 297 -2.67 -20.81 26.05
C HIS A 297 -3.92 -19.97 25.90
N ASP A 298 -4.66 -20.08 24.78
CA ASP A 298 -5.94 -19.38 24.60
C ASP A 298 -7.03 -20.29 24.02
N PRO A 299 -7.46 -21.33 24.76
CA PRO A 299 -8.46 -22.29 24.31
C PRO A 299 -9.86 -21.70 24.17
N HIS A 300 -10.11 -20.51 24.72
CA HIS A 300 -11.46 -19.92 24.77
C HIS A 300 -11.81 -19.05 23.53
N HIS A 301 -10.84 -18.72 22.69
CA HIS A 301 -11.03 -17.75 21.60
C HIS A 301 -10.65 -18.27 20.20
N PHE A 302 -10.64 -19.61 20.00
CA PHE A 302 -10.32 -20.18 18.68
C PHE A 302 -11.20 -19.64 17.57
N VAL A 303 -12.50 -19.53 17.79
CA VAL A 303 -13.45 -19.05 16.79
C VAL A 303 -13.10 -17.64 16.31
N ASN A 304 -12.76 -16.73 17.24
CA ASN A 304 -12.32 -15.39 16.92
C ASN A 304 -11.00 -15.40 16.14
N ASN A 305 -10.04 -16.20 16.58
CA ASN A 305 -8.72 -16.24 15.97
C ASN A 305 -8.68 -16.90 14.58
N GLU A 306 -9.71 -17.67 14.21
CA GLU A 306 -9.90 -18.16 12.82
C GLU A 306 -10.63 -17.17 11.92
N SER A 307 -10.84 -15.93 12.36
CA SER A 307 -11.40 -14.88 11.50
C SER A 307 -10.59 -14.71 10.23
N ALA A 308 -11.26 -14.63 9.09
CA ALA A 308 -10.64 -14.28 7.83
C ALA A 308 -10.30 -12.78 7.79
N GLN A 309 -9.06 -12.47 7.49
CA GLN A 309 -8.59 -11.11 7.23
C GLN A 309 -8.82 -10.80 5.77
N TYR A 310 -9.83 -10.02 5.46
CA TYR A 310 -10.16 -9.57 4.10
C TYR A 310 -9.58 -8.20 3.79
N GLU A 311 -9.17 -8.02 2.56
CA GLU A 311 -8.78 -6.74 1.98
C GLU A 311 -9.57 -6.50 0.69
N PHE A 312 -10.14 -5.31 0.54
CA PHE A 312 -10.88 -4.90 -0.65
C PHE A 312 -10.27 -3.63 -1.24
N THR A 313 -10.02 -3.65 -2.54
CA THR A 313 -9.60 -2.48 -3.32
C THR A 313 -10.82 -1.87 -3.99
N LEU A 314 -11.06 -0.60 -3.74
CA LEU A 314 -12.20 0.21 -4.15
C LEU A 314 -11.66 1.43 -4.90
N GLY A 315 -11.44 1.30 -6.20
CA GLY A 315 -10.69 2.29 -6.96
C GLY A 315 -9.27 2.45 -6.39
N ARG A 316 -8.96 3.64 -5.86
CA ARG A 316 -7.65 3.93 -5.23
C ARG A 316 -7.60 3.64 -3.72
N ALA A 317 -8.75 3.42 -3.10
CA ALA A 317 -8.81 3.12 -1.66
C ALA A 317 -8.67 1.62 -1.39
N VAL A 318 -8.12 1.30 -0.22
CA VAL A 318 -8.07 -0.05 0.32
C VAL A 318 -8.85 -0.08 1.63
N PHE A 319 -9.82 -0.98 1.71
CA PHE A 319 -10.57 -1.28 2.91
C PHE A 319 -10.15 -2.63 3.49
N ASN A 320 -10.03 -2.71 4.80
CA ASN A 320 -9.57 -3.90 5.50
C ASN A 320 -10.53 -4.29 6.63
N SER A 321 -10.86 -5.59 6.70
CA SER A 321 -11.69 -6.17 7.75
C SER A 321 -11.11 -7.50 8.20
N GLY A 322 -11.01 -7.72 9.49
CA GLY A 322 -10.46 -8.94 10.09
C GLY A 322 -11.38 -9.56 11.14
N GLY A 323 -12.66 -9.21 11.15
CA GLY A 323 -13.62 -9.71 12.15
C GLY A 323 -13.09 -9.54 13.56
N ASP A 324 -13.17 -10.61 14.34
CA ASP A 324 -12.78 -10.62 15.75
C ASP A 324 -11.39 -11.22 16.01
N MET A 325 -10.54 -11.29 14.98
CA MET A 325 -9.18 -11.82 15.12
C MET A 325 -8.42 -11.14 16.26
N GLN A 326 -7.91 -11.94 17.19
CA GLN A 326 -7.27 -11.48 18.40
C GLN A 326 -5.74 -11.55 18.34
N ASN A 327 -5.10 -11.20 19.45
CA ASN A 327 -3.64 -11.11 19.56
C ASN A 327 -2.89 -12.38 19.18
N ALA A 328 -3.42 -13.56 19.49
CA ALA A 328 -2.78 -14.82 19.16
C ALA A 328 -2.60 -14.94 17.63
N ALA A 329 -3.67 -14.77 16.87
CA ALA A 329 -3.62 -14.81 15.41
C ALA A 329 -2.88 -13.60 14.81
N ASN A 330 -3.00 -12.40 15.40
CA ASN A 330 -2.23 -11.23 14.95
C ASN A 330 -0.72 -11.49 15.04
N ARG A 331 -0.23 -12.12 16.12
CA ARG A 331 1.20 -12.49 16.26
C ARG A 331 1.64 -13.50 15.21
N VAL A 332 0.80 -14.50 14.91
CA VAL A 332 1.10 -15.48 13.85
C VAL A 332 1.17 -14.78 12.49
N MET A 333 0.23 -13.87 12.20
CA MET A 333 0.21 -13.10 10.96
C MET A 333 1.49 -12.29 10.78
N VAL A 334 1.91 -11.55 11.81
CA VAL A 334 3.14 -10.74 11.80
C VAL A 334 4.38 -11.63 11.67
N LYS A 335 4.45 -12.75 12.42
CA LYS A 335 5.57 -13.71 12.34
C LYS A 335 5.73 -14.29 10.93
N LYS A 336 4.64 -14.46 10.19
CA LYS A 336 4.65 -14.90 8.79
C LYS A 336 5.01 -13.77 7.80
N GLY A 337 5.31 -12.57 8.27
CA GLY A 337 5.64 -11.42 7.43
C GLY A 337 4.45 -10.89 6.62
N ILE A 338 3.21 -11.26 6.99
CA ILE A 338 2.02 -10.77 6.32
C ILE A 338 1.80 -9.32 6.72
N LYS A 339 2.03 -8.43 5.76
CA LYS A 339 1.84 -6.99 5.90
C LYS A 339 0.60 -6.57 5.13
N PHE A 340 -0.11 -5.58 5.65
CA PHE A 340 -1.24 -4.97 4.97
C PHE A 340 -1.27 -3.48 5.23
N ARG A 341 -1.87 -2.75 4.31
CA ARG A 341 -2.12 -1.32 4.40
C ARG A 341 -3.61 -1.09 4.22
N ALA A 342 -4.16 -0.09 4.87
CA ALA A 342 -5.55 0.26 4.68
C ALA A 342 -5.75 1.77 4.78
N HIS A 343 -6.52 2.33 3.85
CA HIS A 343 -7.06 3.67 3.98
C HIS A 343 -8.23 3.68 4.96
N ILE A 344 -9.00 2.60 4.99
CA ILE A 344 -10.14 2.39 5.88
C ILE A 344 -9.98 1.00 6.52
N ALA A 345 -10.03 0.90 7.83
CA ALA A 345 -9.91 -0.35 8.56
C ALA A 345 -10.99 -0.50 9.63
N LEU A 346 -11.62 -1.67 9.67
CA LEU A 346 -12.49 -2.05 10.76
C LEU A 346 -11.64 -2.46 11.97
N LEU A 347 -11.89 -1.86 13.12
CA LEU A 347 -11.28 -2.26 14.39
C LEU A 347 -11.83 -3.62 14.81
N LYS A 348 -10.91 -4.51 15.14
CA LYS A 348 -11.21 -5.92 15.42
C LYS A 348 -11.88 -6.12 16.76
N TRP A 349 -12.67 -7.20 16.86
CA TRP A 349 -13.34 -7.67 18.07
C TRP A 349 -14.02 -6.52 18.82
N HIS A 350 -14.95 -5.87 18.14
CA HIS A 350 -15.74 -4.77 18.70
C HIS A 350 -14.88 -3.69 19.40
N THR A 351 -13.67 -3.46 18.87
CA THR A 351 -12.70 -2.47 19.37
C THR A 351 -11.93 -2.90 20.63
N ASP A 352 -11.96 -4.20 20.98
CA ASP A 352 -11.23 -4.71 22.14
C ASP A 352 -9.71 -4.55 22.01
N ALA A 353 -9.06 -4.17 23.12
CA ALA A 353 -7.62 -3.96 23.21
C ALA A 353 -6.80 -5.24 22.93
N ASN A 354 -7.36 -6.43 23.17
CA ASN A 354 -6.71 -7.69 22.89
C ASN A 354 -6.74 -8.09 21.41
N ALA A 355 -7.53 -7.42 20.60
CA ALA A 355 -7.59 -7.64 19.17
C ALA A 355 -6.96 -6.48 18.39
N THR A 356 -7.27 -5.25 18.78
CA THR A 356 -6.70 -4.02 18.19
C THR A 356 -5.53 -3.53 19.04
N ASN A 357 -4.46 -4.31 19.08
CA ASN A 357 -3.24 -3.99 19.83
C ASN A 357 -2.22 -3.24 18.95
N ASP A 358 -1.08 -2.89 19.57
CA ASP A 358 0.00 -2.21 18.88
C ASP A 358 0.53 -3.00 17.68
N ILE A 359 0.64 -4.32 17.77
CA ILE A 359 1.11 -5.18 16.67
C ILE A 359 0.21 -5.03 15.45
N TRP A 360 -1.12 -5.07 15.64
CA TRP A 360 -2.06 -4.92 14.53
C TRP A 360 -2.10 -3.48 14.01
N VAL A 361 -2.17 -2.49 14.92
CA VAL A 361 -2.20 -1.08 14.53
C VAL A 361 -0.91 -0.69 13.78
N GLU A 362 0.26 -1.16 14.21
CA GLU A 362 1.52 -0.98 13.49
C GLU A 362 1.51 -1.62 12.10
N GLY A 363 0.96 -2.81 11.97
CA GLY A 363 0.80 -3.50 10.69
C GLY A 363 -0.08 -2.72 9.71
N VAL A 364 -1.17 -2.10 10.20
CA VAL A 364 -2.10 -1.31 9.37
C VAL A 364 -1.54 0.06 9.03
N THR A 365 -0.89 0.73 9.99
CA THR A 365 -0.44 2.11 9.82
C THR A 365 1.02 2.26 9.39
N SER A 366 1.75 1.22 9.26
CA SER A 366 3.17 0.99 8.86
C SER A 366 4.05 2.23 8.52
N GLY A 367 3.79 3.39 9.13
CA GLY A 367 4.54 4.66 8.94
C GLY A 367 4.37 5.34 7.59
N ILE A 368 3.59 4.76 6.68
CA ILE A 368 3.35 5.32 5.34
C ILE A 368 2.13 6.25 5.40
N VAL A 369 2.30 7.49 4.94
CA VAL A 369 1.19 8.43 4.81
C VAL A 369 0.31 8.01 3.65
N LEU A 370 -0.88 7.52 3.95
CA LEU A 370 -1.84 7.04 2.95
C LEU A 370 -2.83 8.13 2.53
N ILE A 371 -3.20 9.04 3.44
CA ILE A 371 -4.22 10.08 3.21
C ILE A 371 -3.84 11.39 3.88
N ARG A 372 -4.43 12.50 3.42
CA ARG A 372 -4.29 13.83 4.00
C ARG A 372 -5.64 14.50 4.16
N SER A 373 -5.81 15.28 5.21
CA SER A 373 -6.94 16.20 5.41
C SER A 373 -6.39 17.54 5.88
N ASP A 374 -6.75 18.64 5.23
CA ASP A 374 -6.32 20.02 5.55
C ASP A 374 -4.80 20.13 5.76
N GLY A 375 -4.02 19.49 4.90
CA GLY A 375 -2.56 19.43 4.99
C GLY A 375 -1.99 18.49 6.08
N LYS A 376 -2.82 17.96 6.96
CA LYS A 376 -2.40 17.00 8.00
C LYS A 376 -2.27 15.60 7.43
N LYS A 377 -1.22 14.91 7.86
CA LYS A 377 -0.99 13.49 7.52
C LYS A 377 -1.94 12.61 8.33
N VAL A 378 -2.63 11.70 7.67
CA VAL A 378 -3.48 10.67 8.30
C VAL A 378 -3.05 9.31 7.78
N THR A 379 -2.82 8.35 8.67
CA THR A 379 -2.37 7.02 8.28
C THR A 379 -3.52 6.10 7.89
N THR A 380 -4.59 6.09 8.67
CA THR A 380 -5.74 5.21 8.43
C THR A 380 -7.01 5.79 9.05
N LEU A 381 -8.13 5.63 8.37
CA LEU A 381 -9.48 5.89 8.92
C LEU A 381 -9.98 4.61 9.58
N PHE A 382 -10.15 4.63 10.89
CA PHE A 382 -10.63 3.48 11.65
C PHE A 382 -12.13 3.59 11.90
N LYS A 383 -12.82 2.48 11.76
CA LYS A 383 -14.20 2.31 12.19
C LYS A 383 -14.24 1.49 13.47
N SER A 384 -14.84 2.03 14.51
CA SER A 384 -15.03 1.40 15.82
C SER A 384 -16.48 0.99 16.03
N ASN A 385 -16.68 -0.29 16.36
CA ASN A 385 -17.93 -0.84 16.84
C ASN A 385 -17.87 -0.90 18.38
N TYR A 386 -18.20 0.16 19.04
CA TYR A 386 -18.14 0.23 20.50
C TYR A 386 -18.69 -1.02 21.21
N HIS A 387 -17.89 -1.77 21.94
CA HIS A 387 -18.32 -2.67 23.01
C HIS A 387 -17.26 -2.86 24.10
N HIS A 388 -15.97 -2.72 23.81
CA HIS A 388 -14.89 -3.07 24.74
C HIS A 388 -13.80 -2.01 24.85
N GLU A 389 -14.09 -0.76 24.53
CA GLU A 389 -13.07 0.31 24.43
C GLU A 389 -12.42 0.68 25.77
N GLU A 390 -13.03 0.32 26.90
CA GLU A 390 -12.64 0.76 28.23
C GLU A 390 -11.90 -0.30 29.08
N GLY A 391 -11.66 -1.48 28.56
CA GLY A 391 -11.03 -2.59 29.28
C GLY A 391 -9.50 -2.59 29.23
N SER A 392 -8.87 -2.42 30.36
CA SER A 392 -7.46 -2.72 30.71
C SER A 392 -6.36 -1.73 30.28
N GLY A 393 -6.08 -0.76 31.10
CA GLY A 393 -4.74 -0.43 31.66
C GLY A 393 -3.69 0.27 30.79
N ARG A 394 -3.79 0.35 29.47
CA ARG A 394 -2.78 0.99 28.62
C ARG A 394 -3.36 1.88 27.51
N GLY A 395 -4.27 2.74 27.87
CA GLY A 395 -4.90 3.64 26.91
C GLY A 395 -6.01 2.92 26.09
N THR A 396 -7.06 3.65 25.72
CA THR A 396 -8.13 3.13 24.90
C THR A 396 -7.58 2.76 23.53
N THR A 397 -8.13 1.78 22.84
CA THR A 397 -7.81 1.43 21.43
C THR A 397 -7.79 2.67 20.54
N ARG A 398 -8.72 3.61 20.75
CA ARG A 398 -8.76 4.90 20.07
C ARG A 398 -7.46 5.68 20.23
N LYS A 399 -6.98 5.90 21.47
CA LYS A 399 -5.74 6.64 21.73
C LYS A 399 -4.54 5.99 21.03
N ARG A 400 -4.51 4.66 20.97
CA ARG A 400 -3.47 3.90 20.28
C ARG A 400 -3.50 4.16 18.77
N CYS A 401 -4.67 4.15 18.15
CA CYS A 401 -4.84 4.48 16.73
C CYS A 401 -4.48 5.93 16.43
N GLU A 402 -4.95 6.87 17.26
CA GLU A 402 -4.69 8.32 17.11
C GLU A 402 -3.21 8.66 17.31
N ALA A 403 -2.53 8.02 18.25
CA ALA A 403 -1.09 8.21 18.49
C ALA A 403 -0.23 7.87 17.27
N ARG A 404 -0.74 7.03 16.35
CA ARG A 404 -0.10 6.68 15.07
C ARG A 404 -0.63 7.47 13.87
N GLY A 405 -1.35 8.56 14.13
CA GLY A 405 -1.89 9.45 13.10
C GLY A 405 -3.17 8.92 12.43
N GLY A 406 -3.84 7.94 13.02
CA GLY A 406 -5.15 7.49 12.56
C GLY A 406 -6.29 8.41 13.02
N VAL A 407 -7.43 8.30 12.36
CA VAL A 407 -8.69 8.96 12.78
C VAL A 407 -9.71 7.88 13.07
N VAL A 408 -10.37 7.94 14.22
CA VAL A 408 -11.35 6.94 14.65
C VAL A 408 -12.76 7.49 14.58
N TYR A 409 -13.62 6.79 13.86
CA TYR A 409 -15.07 7.01 13.79
C TYR A 409 -15.77 5.93 14.61
N ARG A 410 -16.72 6.31 15.44
CA ARG A 410 -17.35 5.45 16.46
C ARG A 410 -18.86 5.40 16.27
N ASN A 411 -19.42 4.24 15.98
CA ASN A 411 -20.85 4.09 15.70
C ASN A 411 -21.77 4.65 16.78
N HIS A 412 -21.43 4.47 18.06
CA HIS A 412 -22.27 4.94 19.16
C HIS A 412 -22.28 6.49 19.26
N GLU A 413 -21.20 7.16 18.84
CA GLU A 413 -21.11 8.63 18.77
C GLU A 413 -21.59 9.15 17.42
N ASP A 414 -21.17 8.50 16.34
CA ASP A 414 -21.29 8.97 14.97
C ASP A 414 -22.54 8.44 14.25
N GLY A 415 -23.14 7.33 14.75
CA GLY A 415 -24.25 6.64 14.10
C GLY A 415 -23.77 5.84 12.88
N HIS A 416 -24.51 5.89 11.79
CA HIS A 416 -24.06 5.33 10.51
C HIS A 416 -22.88 6.14 9.98
N ILE A 417 -21.86 5.42 9.47
CA ILE A 417 -20.66 6.03 8.94
C ILE A 417 -20.52 5.61 7.48
N PHE A 418 -20.48 6.58 6.58
CA PHE A 418 -20.34 6.37 5.14
C PHE A 418 -18.99 6.89 4.68
N TYR A 419 -18.16 6.02 4.16
CA TYR A 419 -16.91 6.38 3.50
C TYR A 419 -17.12 6.33 1.99
N LYS A 420 -17.46 7.46 1.37
CA LYS A 420 -17.63 7.58 -0.07
C LYS A 420 -16.30 7.83 -0.75
N ILE A 421 -15.97 6.99 -1.73
CA ILE A 421 -14.70 6.97 -2.44
C ILE A 421 -14.95 7.33 -3.90
N LYS A 422 -14.31 8.40 -4.38
CA LYS A 422 -14.36 8.81 -5.78
C LYS A 422 -12.97 9.31 -6.18
N GLY A 423 -12.34 8.64 -7.14
CA GLY A 423 -10.96 8.91 -7.53
C GLY A 423 -10.01 8.85 -6.33
N SER A 424 -9.31 9.94 -6.06
CA SER A 424 -8.40 10.07 -4.92
C SER A 424 -9.05 10.61 -3.65
N THR A 425 -10.37 10.78 -3.62
CA THR A 425 -11.08 11.42 -2.49
C THR A 425 -11.86 10.40 -1.69
N ILE A 426 -11.74 10.46 -0.36
CA ILE A 426 -12.60 9.75 0.60
C ILE A 426 -13.37 10.82 1.37
N THR A 427 -14.69 10.86 1.20
CA THR A 427 -15.59 11.72 1.99
C THR A 427 -16.27 10.88 3.05
N VAL A 428 -16.05 11.20 4.32
CA VAL A 428 -16.70 10.52 5.45
C VAL A 428 -17.86 11.36 5.93
N THR A 429 -19.06 10.76 5.98
CA THR A 429 -20.24 11.38 6.55
C THR A 429 -20.84 10.50 7.64
N THR A 430 -21.40 11.11 8.67
CA THR A 430 -21.96 10.42 9.81
C THR A 430 -23.38 10.87 10.09
N SER A 431 -24.26 9.94 10.50
CA SER A 431 -25.69 10.24 10.65
C SER A 431 -26.04 10.95 11.96
N LYS A 432 -25.37 10.63 13.07
CA LYS A 432 -25.67 11.13 14.41
C LYS A 432 -24.85 12.40 14.73
N SER A 433 -23.54 12.34 14.61
CA SER A 433 -22.65 13.48 14.89
C SER A 433 -22.63 14.53 13.77
N ARG A 434 -23.19 14.20 12.60
CA ARG A 434 -23.27 15.06 11.40
C ARG A 434 -21.90 15.56 10.92
N ARG A 435 -20.85 14.77 11.15
CA ARG A 435 -19.50 15.05 10.62
C ARG A 435 -19.52 14.90 9.10
N LYS A 436 -18.71 15.75 8.45
CA LYS A 436 -18.38 15.62 7.03
C LYS A 436 -16.91 15.98 6.87
N ASP A 437 -16.10 14.95 6.80
CA ASP A 437 -14.64 15.07 6.66
C ASP A 437 -14.22 14.64 5.26
N VAL A 438 -13.22 15.29 4.69
CA VAL A 438 -12.71 14.99 3.35
C VAL A 438 -11.23 14.65 3.44
N TYR A 439 -10.85 13.55 2.83
CA TYR A 439 -9.48 13.04 2.80
C TYR A 439 -9.01 12.83 1.36
N THR A 440 -7.78 13.16 1.08
CA THR A 440 -7.14 12.88 -0.21
C THR A 440 -6.17 11.71 -0.07
N ILE A 441 -6.36 10.68 -0.87
CA ILE A 441 -5.44 9.54 -0.98
C ILE A 441 -4.14 10.05 -1.60
N CYS A 442 -3.05 9.88 -0.87
CA CYS A 442 -1.72 10.20 -1.34
C CYS A 442 -1.08 8.93 -1.90
N ASP A 443 -0.63 8.98 -3.16
CA ASP A 443 0.25 7.94 -3.66
C ASP A 443 1.53 7.98 -2.85
N THR A 444 1.72 7.02 -2.00
CA THR A 444 3.05 6.76 -1.50
C THR A 444 3.79 6.08 -2.64
N ALA A 445 4.89 6.67 -3.07
CA ALA A 445 5.89 5.93 -3.82
C ALA A 445 6.11 4.59 -3.11
N ALA A 446 5.96 3.52 -3.87
CA ALA A 446 6.14 2.16 -3.40
C ALA A 446 7.55 1.97 -2.84
#